data_4c2bbcf7b19a1d95b522aec010c5d7f4
#
_entry.id   4c2bbcf7b19a1d95b522aec010c5d7f4
#
_cell.length_a   1.000
_cell.length_b   1.000
_cell.length_c   1.000
_cell.angle_alpha   90.00
_cell.angle_beta   90.00
_cell.angle_gamma   90.00
#
_symmetry.space_group_name_H-M   'P 1'
#
loop_
_entity.id
_entity.type
_entity.pdbx_description
1 polymer ?
#
loop_
_entity_poly.entity_id
_entity_poly.type
_entity_poly.pdbx_seq_one_letter_code
_entity_poly.pdbx_strand_id
1 'polypeptide(L)'
;MGAKKNFVIDTNVILHDYNCLKNFQENDIYLPIVVLEELDKFKKGNEQINFNAREFVRELDLITDDNLFTKGAPLGEGLGRLFVVAGMVDSPRVRDSFPERIPDHQILSVVDWLSTKKPKMKPILVTKDVNLRMNCLLYTSDAADDGE
;
A
#
# COMPACT_ATOMS: atom_id res chain seq x y z
N MET A 1 -19.08 -13.95 -8.07
CA MET A 1 -17.71 -13.50 -7.86
C MET A 1 -17.57 -12.04 -8.20
N GLY A 2 -17.05 -11.27 -7.26
CA GLY A 2 -16.78 -9.87 -7.53
C GLY A 2 -15.55 -9.68 -8.42
N ALA A 3 -15.45 -8.53 -9.06
CA ALA A 3 -14.27 -8.18 -9.81
C ALA A 3 -13.08 -8.06 -8.87
N LYS A 4 -11.90 -8.45 -9.37
CA LYS A 4 -10.67 -8.31 -8.62
C LYS A 4 -10.37 -6.82 -8.36
N LYS A 5 -9.87 -6.53 -7.18
CA LYS A 5 -9.57 -5.15 -6.78
C LYS A 5 -8.08 -4.98 -6.56
N ASN A 6 -7.63 -3.73 -6.66
CA ASN A 6 -6.25 -3.35 -6.32
C ASN A 6 -6.28 -2.55 -5.02
N PHE A 7 -5.55 -3.02 -4.02
CA PHE A 7 -5.47 -2.32 -2.73
C PHE A 7 -4.11 -1.65 -2.60
N VAL A 8 -4.12 -0.42 -2.12
CA VAL A 8 -2.90 0.31 -1.75
C VAL A 8 -2.89 0.43 -0.24
N ILE A 9 -1.82 0.00 0.41
CA ILE A 9 -1.76 -0.10 1.87
C ILE A 9 -0.83 0.95 2.45
N ASP A 10 -1.33 1.66 3.47
CA ASP A 10 -0.58 2.63 4.25
C ASP A 10 0.25 1.94 5.34
N THR A 11 1.29 2.61 5.80
CA THR A 11 2.22 2.12 6.81
C THR A 11 1.54 1.66 8.10
N ASN A 12 0.57 2.44 8.59
CA ASN A 12 -0.09 2.14 9.87
C ASN A 12 -0.86 0.83 9.87
N VAL A 13 -1.36 0.41 8.72
CA VAL A 13 -2.05 -0.88 8.60
C VAL A 13 -1.08 -2.01 8.96
N ILE A 14 0.15 -1.92 8.44
CA ILE A 14 1.20 -2.91 8.68
C ILE A 14 1.67 -2.87 10.14
N LEU A 15 1.81 -1.66 10.70
CA LEU A 15 2.27 -1.50 12.07
C LEU A 15 1.30 -2.10 13.08
N HIS A 16 0.02 -2.21 12.72
CA HIS A 16 -0.97 -2.82 13.59
C HIS A 16 -1.14 -4.33 13.36
N ASP A 17 -0.74 -4.82 12.19
CA ASP A 17 -0.86 -6.25 11.89
C ASP A 17 0.13 -6.62 10.76
N TYR A 18 1.21 -7.29 11.11
CA TYR A 18 2.20 -7.68 10.12
C TYR A 18 1.68 -8.73 9.12
N ASN A 19 0.59 -9.41 9.44
CA ASN A 19 -0.04 -10.39 8.53
C ASN A 19 -1.14 -9.76 7.67
N CYS A 20 -1.25 -8.44 7.64
CA CYS A 20 -2.35 -7.77 6.96
C CYS A 20 -2.49 -8.14 5.47
N LEU A 21 -1.39 -8.48 4.81
CA LEU A 21 -1.44 -8.84 3.38
C LEU A 21 -2.30 -10.08 3.11
N LYS A 22 -2.51 -10.92 4.11
CA LYS A 22 -3.30 -12.14 3.97
C LYS A 22 -4.80 -11.89 4.12
N ASN A 23 -5.20 -10.66 4.43
CA ASN A 23 -6.58 -10.32 4.70
C ASN A 23 -7.36 -9.87 3.46
N PHE A 24 -6.72 -9.80 2.30
CA PHE A 24 -7.32 -9.23 1.10
C PHE A 24 -7.70 -10.28 0.06
N GLN A 25 -7.73 -11.54 0.45
CA GLN A 25 -8.14 -12.65 -0.41
C GLN A 25 -7.35 -12.66 -1.72
N GLU A 26 -8.00 -12.87 -2.86
CA GLU A 26 -7.33 -12.98 -4.16
C GLU A 26 -7.09 -11.65 -4.85
N ASN A 27 -7.28 -10.54 -4.14
CA ASN A 27 -7.04 -9.21 -4.69
C ASN A 27 -5.54 -8.87 -4.66
N ASP A 28 -5.12 -8.03 -5.59
CA ASP A 28 -3.73 -7.61 -5.66
C ASP A 28 -3.47 -6.44 -4.72
N ILE A 29 -2.25 -6.39 -4.20
CA ILE A 29 -1.84 -5.36 -3.24
C ILE A 29 -0.67 -4.59 -3.84
N TYR A 30 -0.76 -3.28 -3.80
CA TYR A 30 0.29 -2.37 -4.24
C TYR A 30 0.85 -1.64 -3.03
N LEU A 31 2.14 -1.80 -2.81
CA LEU A 31 2.85 -1.24 -1.68
C LEU A 31 3.79 -0.14 -2.16
N PRO A 32 3.47 1.14 -1.87
CA PRO A 32 4.38 2.22 -2.24
C PRO A 32 5.73 2.04 -1.53
N ILE A 33 6.82 2.32 -2.23
CA ILE A 33 8.17 2.16 -1.66
C ILE A 33 8.34 3.00 -0.41
N VAL A 34 7.67 4.16 -0.33
CA VAL A 34 7.75 5.03 0.85
C VAL A 34 7.25 4.33 2.11
N VAL A 35 6.31 3.38 1.97
CA VAL A 35 5.82 2.61 3.12
C VAL A 35 6.94 1.74 3.68
N LEU A 36 7.74 1.12 2.81
CA LEU A 36 8.89 0.34 3.26
C LEU A 36 9.94 1.21 3.94
N GLU A 37 10.14 2.41 3.42
CA GLU A 37 11.06 3.37 4.01
C GLU A 37 10.59 3.80 5.40
N GLU A 38 9.29 4.01 5.57
CA GLU A 38 8.74 4.34 6.88
C GLU A 38 8.84 3.18 7.86
N LEU A 39 8.56 1.96 7.40
CA LEU A 39 8.68 0.77 8.24
C LEU A 39 10.10 0.61 8.80
N ASP A 40 11.09 0.96 8.01
CA ASP A 40 12.48 0.87 8.44
C ASP A 40 12.75 1.71 9.70
N LYS A 41 12.05 2.83 9.83
CA LYS A 41 12.20 3.71 11.00
C LYS A 41 11.63 3.08 12.27
N PHE A 42 10.73 2.11 12.14
CA PHE A 42 10.06 1.49 13.29
C PHE A 42 10.65 0.13 13.67
N LYS A 43 11.72 -0.32 13.01
CA LYS A 43 12.27 -1.65 13.28
C LYS A 43 12.94 -1.79 14.66
N LYS A 44 13.38 -0.69 15.26
CA LYS A 44 14.03 -0.71 16.56
C LYS A 44 13.04 -0.36 17.66
N GLY A 45 13.07 -1.11 18.74
CA GLY A 45 12.21 -0.87 19.88
C GLY A 45 11.54 -2.15 20.37
N ASN A 46 10.85 -2.04 21.49
CA ASN A 46 10.22 -3.18 22.16
C ASN A 46 8.71 -3.14 22.14
N GLU A 47 8.12 -2.18 21.44
CA GLU A 47 6.66 -2.07 21.35
C GLU A 47 6.13 -2.99 20.26
N GLN A 48 4.80 -3.21 20.26
CA GLN A 48 4.14 -4.06 19.29
C GLN A 48 4.33 -3.54 17.86
N ILE A 49 4.30 -2.23 17.66
CA ILE A 49 4.50 -1.66 16.34
C ILE A 49 5.90 -1.96 15.80
N ASN A 50 6.90 -1.98 16.67
CA ASN A 50 8.27 -2.31 16.28
C ASN A 50 8.39 -3.78 15.89
N PHE A 51 7.75 -4.66 16.64
CA PHE A 51 7.69 -6.07 16.32
C PHE A 51 7.02 -6.29 14.97
N ASN A 52 5.88 -5.63 14.73
CA ASN A 52 5.15 -5.78 13.47
C ASN A 52 5.98 -5.29 12.29
N ALA A 53 6.70 -4.18 12.45
CA ALA A 53 7.57 -3.67 11.40
C ALA A 53 8.66 -4.69 11.03
N ARG A 54 9.32 -5.25 12.03
CA ARG A 54 10.38 -6.26 11.81
C ARG A 54 9.84 -7.51 11.15
N GLU A 55 8.71 -8.03 11.64
CA GLU A 55 8.13 -9.26 11.10
C GLU A 55 7.61 -9.08 9.68
N PHE A 56 7.02 -7.93 9.38
CA PHE A 56 6.58 -7.66 8.02
C PHE A 56 7.76 -7.65 7.04
N VAL A 57 8.83 -6.95 7.40
CA VAL A 57 10.02 -6.88 6.53
C VAL A 57 10.64 -8.26 6.35
N ARG A 58 10.68 -9.06 7.40
CA ARG A 58 11.20 -10.42 7.32
C ARG A 58 10.35 -11.30 6.40
N GLU A 59 9.02 -11.23 6.51
CA GLU A 59 8.11 -11.97 5.64
C GLU A 59 8.25 -11.52 4.18
N LEU A 60 8.38 -10.21 3.99
CA LEU A 60 8.56 -9.64 2.66
C LEU A 60 9.84 -10.17 2.01
N ASP A 61 10.92 -10.24 2.78
CA ASP A 61 12.20 -10.74 2.29
C ASP A 61 12.10 -12.18 1.80
N LEU A 62 11.25 -13.00 2.43
CA LEU A 62 11.06 -14.39 2.03
C LEU A 62 10.36 -14.54 0.69
N ILE A 63 9.53 -13.59 0.30
CA ILE A 63 8.80 -13.63 -0.97
C ILE A 63 9.41 -12.73 -2.04
N THR A 64 10.48 -12.02 -1.71
CA THR A 64 11.11 -11.08 -2.64
C THR A 64 11.79 -11.83 -3.78
N ASP A 65 11.45 -11.46 -5.01
CA ASP A 65 12.13 -11.89 -6.22
C ASP A 65 12.04 -10.75 -7.26
N ASP A 66 12.56 -10.99 -8.45
CA ASP A 66 12.60 -9.98 -9.51
C ASP A 66 11.21 -9.52 -9.94
N ASN A 67 10.17 -10.30 -9.67
CA ASN A 67 8.81 -9.98 -10.09
C ASN A 67 8.11 -8.99 -9.17
N LEU A 68 8.67 -8.72 -7.98
CA LEU A 68 8.03 -7.85 -7.00
C LEU A 68 7.71 -6.47 -7.56
N PHE A 69 8.59 -5.95 -8.42
CA PHE A 69 8.43 -4.62 -9.01
C PHE A 69 7.74 -4.63 -10.37
N THR A 70 7.50 -5.78 -10.96
CA THR A 70 6.97 -5.90 -12.32
C THR A 70 5.68 -6.71 -12.39
N LYS A 71 5.77 -8.00 -12.28
CA LYS A 71 4.63 -8.93 -12.44
C LYS A 71 3.90 -9.23 -11.14
N GLY A 72 4.47 -8.81 -10.02
CA GLY A 72 3.94 -9.11 -8.69
C GLY A 72 4.40 -10.45 -8.17
N ALA A 73 4.65 -10.52 -6.87
CA ALA A 73 5.04 -11.75 -6.19
C ALA A 73 3.80 -12.41 -5.61
N PRO A 74 3.58 -13.71 -5.85
CA PRO A 74 2.40 -14.38 -5.30
C PRO A 74 2.49 -14.44 -3.78
N LEU A 75 1.38 -14.10 -3.12
CA LEU A 75 1.32 -14.09 -1.65
C LEU A 75 1.01 -15.47 -1.06
N GLY A 76 0.45 -16.36 -1.84
CA GLY A 76 0.13 -17.68 -1.40
C GLY A 76 -1.12 -18.22 -2.08
N GLU A 77 -1.49 -19.45 -1.74
CA GLU A 77 -2.66 -20.09 -2.31
C GLU A 77 -3.93 -19.33 -1.88
N GLY A 78 -4.79 -19.04 -2.84
CA GLY A 78 -6.02 -18.29 -2.59
C GLY A 78 -5.82 -16.81 -2.36
N LEU A 79 -4.59 -16.32 -2.49
CA LEU A 79 -4.26 -14.91 -2.32
C LEU A 79 -3.85 -14.31 -3.67
N GLY A 80 -3.80 -12.98 -3.71
CA GLY A 80 -3.36 -12.27 -4.91
C GLY A 80 -1.86 -12.11 -4.96
N ARG A 81 -1.41 -11.07 -5.65
CA ARG A 81 0.01 -10.75 -5.81
C ARG A 81 0.35 -9.45 -5.13
N LEU A 82 1.59 -9.35 -4.69
CA LEU A 82 2.13 -8.13 -4.09
C LEU A 82 3.01 -7.44 -5.11
N PHE A 83 2.75 -6.16 -5.31
CA PHE A 83 3.57 -5.28 -6.15
C PHE A 83 4.16 -4.19 -5.27
N VAL A 84 5.45 -3.92 -5.42
CA VAL A 84 6.07 -2.76 -4.79
C VAL A 84 6.24 -1.70 -5.87
N VAL A 85 5.67 -0.52 -5.60
CA VAL A 85 5.78 0.60 -6.53
C VAL A 85 6.99 1.43 -6.13
N ALA A 86 8.05 1.34 -6.93
CA ALA A 86 9.31 2.01 -6.67
C ALA A 86 9.41 3.28 -7.50
N GLY A 87 10.23 4.21 -7.01
CA GLY A 87 10.46 5.47 -7.69
C GLY A 87 9.30 6.43 -7.51
N MET A 88 9.37 7.53 -8.26
CA MET A 88 8.35 8.56 -8.18
C MET A 88 7.31 8.35 -9.27
N VAL A 89 6.08 8.21 -8.81
CA VAL A 89 4.94 8.09 -9.71
C VAL A 89 4.43 9.49 -9.99
N ASP A 90 4.28 9.81 -11.25
CA ASP A 90 3.76 11.12 -11.61
C ASP A 90 2.23 11.15 -11.44
N SER A 91 1.77 12.07 -10.62
CA SER A 91 0.36 12.35 -10.44
C SER A 91 0.19 13.85 -10.37
N PRO A 92 -0.06 14.51 -11.51
CA PRO A 92 -0.23 15.96 -11.54
C PRO A 92 -1.32 16.44 -10.59
N ARG A 93 -2.41 15.68 -10.47
CA ARG A 93 -3.53 16.06 -9.61
C ARG A 93 -3.12 16.11 -8.14
N VAL A 94 -2.36 15.11 -7.67
CA VAL A 94 -1.88 15.09 -6.29
C VAL A 94 -0.79 16.14 -6.09
N ARG A 95 0.12 16.27 -7.06
CA ARG A 95 1.21 17.24 -6.99
C ARG A 95 0.67 18.68 -6.89
N ASP A 96 -0.35 19.00 -7.68
CA ASP A 96 -0.91 20.36 -7.68
C ASP A 96 -1.68 20.64 -6.39
N SER A 97 -2.35 19.66 -5.82
CA SER A 97 -3.09 19.82 -4.57
C SER A 97 -2.18 19.75 -3.35
N PHE A 98 -1.10 18.97 -3.44
CA PHE A 98 -0.18 18.72 -2.32
C PHE A 98 1.25 18.80 -2.83
N PRO A 99 1.82 20.01 -2.95
CA PRO A 99 3.17 20.18 -3.52
C PRO A 99 4.29 19.59 -2.66
N GLU A 100 4.05 19.37 -1.38
CA GLU A 100 5.05 18.82 -0.48
C GLU A 100 5.19 17.31 -0.68
N ARG A 101 6.42 16.82 -0.56
CA ARG A 101 6.72 15.40 -0.75
C ARG A 101 6.77 14.66 0.57
N ILE A 102 5.66 14.67 1.29
CA ILE A 102 5.52 13.87 2.50
C ILE A 102 4.99 12.47 2.13
N PRO A 103 5.21 11.47 3.00
CA PRO A 103 4.81 10.09 2.70
C PRO A 103 3.35 9.94 2.29
N ASP A 104 2.43 10.64 2.95
CA ASP A 104 1.00 10.56 2.62
C ASP A 104 0.73 10.97 1.19
N HIS A 105 1.39 12.02 0.72
CA HIS A 105 1.21 12.50 -0.65
C HIS A 105 1.76 11.53 -1.67
N GLN A 106 2.83 10.83 -1.33
CA GLN A 106 3.38 9.80 -2.20
C GLN A 106 2.44 8.60 -2.30
N ILE A 107 1.79 8.24 -1.19
CA ILE A 107 0.79 7.16 -1.19
C ILE A 107 -0.40 7.56 -2.06
N LEU A 108 -0.90 8.79 -1.92
CA LEU A 108 -2.00 9.29 -2.76
C LEU A 108 -1.62 9.28 -4.24
N SER A 109 -0.37 9.61 -4.56
CA SER A 109 0.11 9.57 -5.93
C SER A 109 0.05 8.17 -6.53
N VAL A 110 0.37 7.15 -5.74
CA VAL A 110 0.27 5.76 -6.20
C VAL A 110 -1.19 5.40 -6.48
N VAL A 111 -2.11 5.80 -5.60
CA VAL A 111 -3.54 5.52 -5.80
C VAL A 111 -4.04 6.18 -7.09
N ASP A 112 -3.70 7.44 -7.31
CA ASP A 112 -4.12 8.15 -8.51
C ASP A 112 -3.50 7.56 -9.77
N TRP A 113 -2.23 7.21 -9.71
CA TRP A 113 -1.52 6.57 -10.81
C TRP A 113 -2.18 5.24 -11.21
N LEU A 114 -2.53 4.39 -10.24
CA LEU A 114 -3.22 3.13 -10.50
C LEU A 114 -4.60 3.36 -11.11
N SER A 115 -5.30 4.37 -10.64
CA SER A 115 -6.61 4.73 -11.18
C SER A 115 -6.52 5.06 -12.66
N THR A 116 -5.46 5.72 -13.08
CA THR A 116 -5.23 6.08 -14.47
C THR A 116 -4.75 4.88 -15.29
N LYS A 117 -3.83 4.09 -14.73
CA LYS A 117 -3.21 2.98 -15.44
C LYS A 117 -4.13 1.79 -15.59
N LYS A 118 -4.99 1.55 -14.60
CA LYS A 118 -5.94 0.43 -14.60
C LYS A 118 -7.35 0.94 -14.29
N PRO A 119 -7.96 1.66 -15.22
CA PRO A 119 -9.26 2.31 -14.94
C PRO A 119 -10.40 1.34 -14.68
N LYS A 120 -10.28 0.07 -15.12
CA LYS A 120 -11.32 -0.93 -14.88
C LYS A 120 -11.21 -1.57 -13.50
N MET A 121 -10.07 -1.41 -12.84
CA MET A 121 -9.83 -1.97 -11.51
C MET A 121 -9.52 -0.82 -10.56
N LYS A 122 -10.59 -0.17 -10.08
CA LYS A 122 -10.46 1.00 -9.23
C LYS A 122 -9.63 0.67 -7.99
N PRO A 123 -8.55 1.42 -7.73
CA PRO A 123 -7.73 1.16 -6.54
C PRO A 123 -8.43 1.64 -5.29
N ILE A 124 -8.19 0.92 -4.19
CA ILE A 124 -8.76 1.24 -2.88
C ILE A 124 -7.62 1.44 -1.91
N LEU A 125 -7.57 2.61 -1.29
CA LEU A 125 -6.58 2.88 -0.25
C LEU A 125 -7.08 2.32 1.07
N VAL A 126 -6.24 1.50 1.71
CA VAL A 126 -6.51 0.94 3.03
C VAL A 126 -5.63 1.69 4.02
N THR A 127 -6.25 2.40 4.96
CA THR A 127 -5.52 3.22 5.91
C THR A 127 -6.31 3.38 7.20
N LYS A 128 -5.59 3.57 8.30
CA LYS A 128 -6.18 3.96 9.58
C LYS A 128 -6.19 5.47 9.78
N ASP A 129 -5.56 6.21 8.87
CA ASP A 129 -5.46 7.67 8.97
C ASP A 129 -6.67 8.31 8.30
N VAL A 130 -7.50 8.97 9.11
CA VAL A 130 -8.73 9.61 8.64
C VAL A 130 -8.41 10.73 7.65
N ASN A 131 -7.37 11.53 7.92
CA ASN A 131 -7.00 12.62 7.04
C ASN A 131 -6.56 12.11 5.67
N LEU A 132 -5.74 11.06 5.66
CA LEU A 132 -5.28 10.45 4.42
C LEU A 132 -6.47 9.90 3.61
N ARG A 133 -7.41 9.23 4.30
CA ARG A 133 -8.59 8.69 3.66
C ARG A 133 -9.47 9.79 3.07
N MET A 134 -9.66 10.87 3.81
CA MET A 134 -10.47 12.00 3.32
C MET A 134 -9.82 12.66 2.12
N ASN A 135 -8.50 12.84 2.14
CA ASN A 135 -7.78 13.39 1.01
C ASN A 135 -7.88 12.48 -0.22
N CYS A 136 -7.84 11.18 0.00
CA CYS A 136 -8.00 10.21 -1.08
C CYS A 136 -9.37 10.34 -1.74
N LEU A 137 -10.43 10.46 -0.94
CA LEU A 137 -11.79 10.61 -1.46
C LEU A 137 -11.97 11.92 -2.23
N LEU A 138 -11.33 13.00 -1.77
CA LEU A 138 -11.47 14.31 -2.39
C LEU A 138 -10.68 14.44 -3.70
N TYR A 139 -9.50 13.84 -3.77
CA TYR A 139 -8.55 14.17 -4.83
C TYR A 139 -8.15 12.99 -5.71
N THR A 140 -8.39 11.77 -5.29
CA THR A 140 -7.94 10.61 -6.06
C THR A 140 -9.05 9.59 -6.28
N SER A 141 -9.21 8.67 -5.35
CA SER A 141 -10.02 7.48 -5.53
C SER A 141 -10.65 7.06 -4.20
N ASP A 142 -11.30 5.90 -4.17
CA ASP A 142 -11.92 5.39 -2.96
C ASP A 142 -10.90 5.01 -1.90
N ALA A 143 -11.35 5.02 -0.65
CA ALA A 143 -10.55 4.56 0.47
C ALA A 143 -11.42 3.67 1.37
N ALA A 144 -10.77 2.74 2.06
CA ALA A 144 -11.41 1.85 3.01
C ALA A 144 -10.59 1.75 4.29
N ASP A 145 -11.26 1.43 5.39
CA ASP A 145 -10.56 1.11 6.62
C ASP A 145 -9.95 -0.28 6.51
N ASP A 146 -8.86 -0.52 7.23
CA ASP A 146 -8.19 -1.82 7.19
C ASP A 146 -9.01 -2.94 7.84
N GLY A 147 -10.06 -2.59 8.57
CA GLY A 147 -10.97 -3.57 9.17
C GLY A 147 -12.07 -4.04 8.23
N GLU A 148 -12.13 -3.45 7.07
CA GLU A 148 -13.16 -3.77 6.08
C GLU A 148 -12.74 -5.00 5.21
#